data_2d25227633b6323201df7e82d23adf68
#
_entry.id   2d25227633b6323201df7e82d23adf68
#
_cell.length_a   1.000
_cell.length_b   1.000
_cell.length_c   1.000
_cell.angle_alpha   90.00
_cell.angle_beta   90.00
_cell.angle_gamma   90.00
#
_symmetry.space_group_name_H-M   'P 1'
#
loop_
_entity.id
_entity.type
_entity.pdbx_description
1 polymer ?
#
loop_
_entity_poly.entity_id
_entity_poly.type
_entity_poly.pdbx_seq_one_letter_code
_entity_poly.pdbx_strand_id
1 'polypeptide(L)'
;VFIVVYVFLQDLRSTLIPAIAIPVALIGTFFMLSLIGFSINLLTLCAMVLAIAIVVDDAIVVVEGVHAKLDQGYKSAKLASIDAMSELGGAIVSITLVMMSVFIPVSFMGGTAGTFYRQFGLTMAIAIGLSALNALTLSPALCAIFLKPHDEEHKEKKTTFISRFHTSFNAAYDSLLAKYKKQVVFFIQKKWLSFGIVAGCIAVLVFLMQVTPTGMVPNEDTGTIMGAVTLPPGTSQERTYEVMNKVDSLIAADPAVESRTAVVGFSFIGGQGPSYGSFIIKLKDWEDRSMMQNSDIVYGSLFMRAQKIVKDAQVLFFTPPMIPGYSASSDIELNMQDKTGG
;
A
#
# COMPACT_ATOMS: atom_id res chain seq x y z
N VAL A 1 -12.50 -11.07 5.77
CA VAL A 1 -13.72 -10.27 5.71
C VAL A 1 -14.94 -11.13 6.02
N PHE A 2 -15.28 -12.18 5.22
CA PHE A 2 -16.47 -13.02 5.39
C PHE A 2 -16.67 -13.54 6.82
N ILE A 3 -15.62 -14.10 7.43
CA ILE A 3 -15.65 -14.63 8.80
C ILE A 3 -15.98 -13.52 9.81
N VAL A 4 -15.35 -12.36 9.67
CA VAL A 4 -15.61 -11.21 10.56
C VAL A 4 -17.05 -10.74 10.45
N VAL A 5 -17.52 -10.51 9.23
CA VAL A 5 -18.92 -10.09 8.98
C VAL A 5 -19.90 -11.12 9.54
N TYR A 6 -19.62 -12.43 9.37
CA TYR A 6 -20.46 -13.49 9.92
C TYR A 6 -20.51 -13.50 11.46
N VAL A 7 -19.39 -13.25 12.13
CA VAL A 7 -19.33 -13.18 13.60
C VAL A 7 -20.18 -12.03 14.14
N PHE A 8 -20.17 -10.89 13.45
CA PHE A 8 -20.96 -9.72 13.87
C PHE A 8 -22.43 -9.82 13.51
N LEU A 9 -22.77 -10.18 12.28
CA LEU A 9 -24.16 -10.27 11.83
C LEU A 9 -24.87 -11.56 12.32
N GLN A 10 -24.13 -12.62 12.65
CA GLN A 10 -24.62 -13.90 13.16
C GLN A 10 -25.70 -14.56 12.29
N ASP A 11 -25.86 -14.08 11.05
CA ASP A 11 -26.77 -14.61 10.05
C ASP A 11 -26.05 -14.83 8.73
N LEU A 12 -26.12 -16.06 8.23
CA LEU A 12 -25.45 -16.45 6.98
C LEU A 12 -26.02 -15.72 5.75
N ARG A 13 -27.33 -15.43 5.76
CA ARG A 13 -27.98 -14.75 4.63
C ARG A 13 -27.53 -13.31 4.51
N SER A 14 -27.46 -12.62 5.63
CA SER A 14 -26.94 -11.25 5.71
C SER A 14 -25.46 -11.19 5.31
N THR A 15 -24.67 -12.18 5.71
CA THR A 15 -23.24 -12.27 5.38
C THR A 15 -22.98 -12.55 3.88
N LEU A 16 -23.88 -13.27 3.21
CA LEU A 16 -23.75 -13.55 1.78
C LEU A 16 -23.89 -12.28 0.92
N ILE A 17 -24.59 -11.25 1.37
CA ILE A 17 -24.81 -10.03 0.59
C ILE A 17 -23.48 -9.28 0.34
N PRO A 18 -22.70 -8.90 1.37
CA PRO A 18 -21.35 -8.35 1.15
C PRO A 18 -20.44 -9.33 0.41
N ALA A 19 -20.55 -10.64 0.68
CA ALA A 19 -19.74 -11.65 0.01
C ALA A 19 -19.98 -11.73 -1.49
N ILE A 20 -21.18 -11.42 -1.98
CA ILE A 20 -21.52 -11.31 -3.41
C ILE A 20 -21.10 -9.94 -3.96
N ALA A 21 -21.30 -8.87 -3.20
CA ALA A 21 -20.98 -7.51 -3.62
C ALA A 21 -19.47 -7.31 -3.93
N ILE A 22 -18.58 -7.95 -3.16
CA ILE A 22 -17.12 -7.86 -3.35
C ILE A 22 -16.68 -8.36 -4.73
N PRO A 23 -16.95 -9.63 -5.13
CA PRO A 23 -16.56 -10.11 -6.45
C PRO A 23 -17.15 -9.28 -7.59
N VAL A 24 -18.39 -8.84 -7.47
CA VAL A 24 -19.06 -8.01 -8.50
C VAL A 24 -18.33 -6.68 -8.67
N ALA A 25 -17.99 -5.99 -7.56
CA ALA A 25 -17.23 -4.75 -7.61
C ALA A 25 -15.82 -4.96 -8.19
N LEU A 26 -15.13 -6.04 -7.80
CA LEU A 26 -13.79 -6.35 -8.30
C LEU A 26 -13.78 -6.66 -9.79
N ILE A 27 -14.69 -7.52 -10.25
CA ILE A 27 -14.82 -7.86 -11.67
C ILE A 27 -15.17 -6.60 -12.48
N GLY A 28 -16.09 -5.78 -11.98
CA GLY A 28 -16.42 -4.50 -12.59
C GLY A 28 -15.22 -3.57 -12.67
N THR A 29 -14.41 -3.51 -11.62
CA THR A 29 -13.18 -2.69 -11.59
C THR A 29 -12.17 -3.19 -12.61
N PHE A 30 -11.90 -4.48 -12.70
CA PHE A 30 -11.02 -5.06 -13.72
C PHE A 30 -11.52 -4.78 -15.13
N PHE A 31 -12.82 -4.89 -15.35
CA PHE A 31 -13.43 -4.56 -16.64
C PHE A 31 -13.18 -3.10 -17.01
N MET A 32 -13.42 -2.16 -16.09
CA MET A 32 -13.19 -0.73 -16.33
C MET A 32 -11.70 -0.41 -16.56
N LEU A 33 -10.79 -1.03 -15.80
CA LEU A 33 -9.35 -0.88 -16.00
C LEU A 33 -8.93 -1.39 -17.39
N SER A 34 -9.49 -2.49 -17.86
CA SER A 34 -9.25 -3.03 -19.21
C SER A 34 -9.73 -2.07 -20.30
N LEU A 35 -10.90 -1.44 -20.14
CA LEU A 35 -11.43 -0.46 -21.08
C LEU A 35 -10.55 0.81 -21.19
N ILE A 36 -9.91 1.22 -20.09
CA ILE A 36 -9.01 2.39 -20.05
C ILE A 36 -7.61 2.03 -20.57
N GLY A 37 -7.32 0.75 -20.80
CA GLY A 37 -6.01 0.28 -21.25
C GLY A 37 -4.97 0.18 -20.14
N PHE A 38 -5.39 0.06 -18.87
CA PHE A 38 -4.47 -0.17 -17.76
C PHE A 38 -4.06 -1.63 -17.69
N SER A 39 -2.77 -1.84 -17.45
CA SER A 39 -2.23 -3.17 -17.14
C SER A 39 -2.41 -3.51 -15.66
N ILE A 40 -2.59 -4.81 -15.38
CA ILE A 40 -2.54 -5.31 -14.01
C ILE A 40 -1.08 -5.34 -13.57
N ASN A 41 -0.78 -4.60 -12.53
CA ASN A 41 0.54 -4.54 -11.92
C ASN A 41 0.42 -4.46 -10.39
N LEU A 42 1.55 -4.43 -9.69
CA LEU A 42 1.57 -4.41 -8.22
C LEU A 42 0.77 -3.23 -7.64
N LEU A 43 0.83 -2.05 -8.26
CA LEU A 43 0.13 -0.86 -7.77
C LEU A 43 -1.39 -0.99 -7.92
N THR A 44 -1.85 -1.46 -9.08
CA THR A 44 -3.28 -1.70 -9.32
C THR A 44 -3.81 -2.81 -8.42
N LEU A 45 -3.01 -3.86 -8.16
CA LEU A 45 -3.38 -4.91 -7.21
C LEU A 45 -3.42 -4.40 -5.76
N CYS A 46 -2.44 -3.61 -5.33
CA CYS A 46 -2.48 -2.97 -4.00
C CYS A 46 -3.69 -2.05 -3.84
N ALA A 47 -4.01 -1.25 -4.87
CA ALA A 47 -5.22 -0.43 -4.87
C ALA A 47 -6.49 -1.29 -4.76
N MET A 48 -6.57 -2.40 -5.49
CA MET A 48 -7.69 -3.34 -5.43
C MET A 48 -7.86 -3.98 -4.04
N VAL A 49 -6.75 -4.39 -3.41
CA VAL A 49 -6.79 -4.95 -2.04
C VAL A 49 -7.31 -3.91 -1.04
N LEU A 50 -6.86 -2.66 -1.16
CA LEU A 50 -7.37 -1.57 -0.31
C LEU A 50 -8.83 -1.25 -0.63
N ALA A 51 -9.21 -1.27 -1.91
CA ALA A 51 -10.59 -1.05 -2.34
C ALA A 51 -11.56 -2.09 -1.77
N ILE A 52 -11.15 -3.36 -1.60
CA ILE A 52 -11.98 -4.40 -0.99
C ILE A 52 -12.47 -3.97 0.40
N ALA A 53 -11.59 -3.37 1.22
CA ALA A 53 -11.97 -2.91 2.55
C ALA A 53 -13.09 -1.85 2.49
N ILE A 54 -12.99 -0.89 1.56
CA ILE A 54 -13.97 0.18 1.38
C ILE A 54 -15.29 -0.35 0.80
N VAL A 55 -15.20 -1.23 -0.21
CA VAL A 55 -16.36 -1.85 -0.87
C VAL A 55 -17.23 -2.64 0.12
N VAL A 56 -16.58 -3.30 1.07
CA VAL A 56 -17.29 -4.10 2.09
C VAL A 56 -18.09 -3.21 3.02
N ASP A 57 -17.55 -2.08 3.42
CA ASP A 57 -18.19 -1.17 4.36
C ASP A 57 -19.52 -0.64 3.80
N ASP A 58 -19.56 -0.24 2.53
CA ASP A 58 -20.81 0.21 1.87
C ASP A 58 -21.90 -0.87 1.90
N ALA A 59 -21.54 -2.11 1.59
CA ALA A 59 -22.49 -3.22 1.59
C ALA A 59 -22.96 -3.58 3.01
N ILE A 60 -22.07 -3.50 4.02
CA ILE A 60 -22.42 -3.75 5.43
C ILE A 60 -23.42 -2.72 5.94
N VAL A 61 -23.17 -1.43 5.65
CA VAL A 61 -24.07 -0.32 6.08
C VAL A 61 -25.49 -0.53 5.54
N VAL A 62 -25.61 -0.96 4.28
CA VAL A 62 -26.94 -1.26 3.68
C VAL A 62 -27.61 -2.44 4.39
N VAL A 63 -26.88 -3.53 4.60
CA VAL A 63 -27.43 -4.72 5.27
C VAL A 63 -27.86 -4.39 6.70
N GLU A 64 -27.04 -3.67 7.46
CA GLU A 64 -27.33 -3.25 8.83
C GLU A 64 -28.55 -2.32 8.88
N GLY A 65 -28.65 -1.35 7.96
CA GLY A 65 -29.78 -0.45 7.86
C GLY A 65 -31.10 -1.18 7.57
N VAL A 66 -31.06 -2.19 6.68
CA VAL A 66 -32.25 -3.02 6.40
C VAL A 66 -32.62 -3.88 7.61
N HIS A 67 -31.63 -4.46 8.32
CA HIS A 67 -31.88 -5.20 9.56
C HIS A 67 -32.50 -4.30 10.63
N ALA A 68 -32.00 -3.09 10.83
CA ALA A 68 -32.57 -2.15 11.79
C ALA A 68 -34.04 -1.83 11.48
N LYS A 69 -34.43 -1.78 10.21
CA LYS A 69 -35.86 -1.61 9.81
C LYS A 69 -36.67 -2.87 10.07
N LEU A 70 -36.14 -4.05 9.80
CA LEU A 70 -36.79 -5.32 10.12
C LEU A 70 -37.05 -5.46 11.63
N ASP A 71 -36.10 -5.08 12.47
CA ASP A 71 -36.19 -5.07 13.93
C ASP A 71 -37.25 -4.06 14.44
N GLN A 72 -37.52 -3.00 13.68
CA GLN A 72 -38.62 -2.04 13.94
C GLN A 72 -40.02 -2.61 13.60
N GLY A 73 -40.12 -3.86 13.12
CA GLY A 73 -41.39 -4.54 12.88
C GLY A 73 -41.89 -4.50 11.44
N TYR A 74 -41.02 -4.21 10.47
CA TYR A 74 -41.40 -4.31 9.05
C TYR A 74 -41.69 -5.77 8.67
N LYS A 75 -42.87 -6.02 8.15
CA LYS A 75 -43.34 -7.36 7.73
C LYS A 75 -42.79 -7.82 6.37
N SER A 76 -42.05 -6.98 5.66
CA SER A 76 -41.49 -7.27 4.34
C SER A 76 -40.07 -6.73 4.22
N ALA A 77 -39.13 -7.60 3.90
CA ALA A 77 -37.73 -7.20 3.64
C ALA A 77 -37.64 -6.21 2.47
N LYS A 78 -38.54 -6.30 1.47
CA LYS A 78 -38.60 -5.36 0.35
C LYS A 78 -38.93 -3.94 0.84
N LEU A 79 -39.97 -3.80 1.69
CA LEU A 79 -40.36 -2.49 2.23
C LEU A 79 -39.28 -1.94 3.17
N ALA A 80 -38.69 -2.79 4.01
CA ALA A 80 -37.59 -2.44 4.87
C ALA A 80 -36.37 -1.93 4.05
N SER A 81 -36.04 -2.58 2.91
CA SER A 81 -34.96 -2.16 2.03
C SER A 81 -35.25 -0.81 1.37
N ILE A 82 -36.45 -0.56 0.91
CA ILE A 82 -36.84 0.72 0.28
C ILE A 82 -36.72 1.85 1.31
N ASP A 83 -37.23 1.65 2.52
CA ASP A 83 -37.20 2.66 3.56
C ASP A 83 -35.77 2.91 4.09
N ALA A 84 -34.98 1.85 4.31
CA ALA A 84 -33.56 1.98 4.67
C ALA A 84 -32.79 2.78 3.62
N MET A 85 -33.00 2.53 2.33
CA MET A 85 -32.32 3.23 1.25
C MET A 85 -32.74 4.68 1.11
N SER A 86 -33.97 5.04 1.51
CA SER A 86 -34.39 6.45 1.55
C SER A 86 -33.62 7.27 2.58
N GLU A 87 -33.17 6.64 3.67
CA GLU A 87 -32.35 7.26 4.71
C GLU A 87 -30.84 7.19 4.39
N LEU A 88 -30.35 6.05 3.89
CA LEU A 88 -28.92 5.78 3.70
C LEU A 88 -28.38 6.25 2.36
N GLY A 89 -29.23 6.34 1.33
CA GLY A 89 -28.78 6.63 -0.04
C GLY A 89 -28.00 7.95 -0.15
N GLY A 90 -28.49 9.00 0.51
CA GLY A 90 -27.79 10.29 0.56
C GLY A 90 -26.43 10.22 1.25
N ALA A 91 -26.32 9.44 2.32
CA ALA A 91 -25.06 9.23 3.04
C ALA A 91 -24.05 8.48 2.18
N ILE A 92 -24.46 7.38 1.51
CA ILE A 92 -23.59 6.59 0.62
C ILE A 92 -23.05 7.46 -0.51
N VAL A 93 -23.90 8.23 -1.19
CA VAL A 93 -23.48 9.16 -2.24
C VAL A 93 -22.47 10.19 -1.72
N SER A 94 -22.75 10.75 -0.54
CA SER A 94 -21.85 11.76 0.07
C SER A 94 -20.48 11.17 0.41
N ILE A 95 -20.43 9.99 1.03
CA ILE A 95 -19.18 9.29 1.36
C ILE A 95 -18.39 8.99 0.07
N THR A 96 -19.05 8.47 -0.95
CA THR A 96 -18.44 8.18 -2.25
C THR A 96 -17.83 9.43 -2.89
N LEU A 97 -18.57 10.55 -2.92
CA LEU A 97 -18.07 11.81 -3.47
C LEU A 97 -16.86 12.33 -2.68
N VAL A 98 -16.88 12.25 -1.36
CA VAL A 98 -15.74 12.63 -0.52
C VAL A 98 -14.52 11.78 -0.85
N MET A 99 -14.66 10.46 -0.93
CA MET A 99 -13.56 9.57 -1.27
C MET A 99 -13.03 9.82 -2.69
N MET A 100 -13.91 9.98 -3.68
CA MET A 100 -13.52 10.30 -5.04
C MET A 100 -12.81 11.65 -5.15
N SER A 101 -13.22 12.64 -4.35
CA SER A 101 -12.58 13.96 -4.31
C SER A 101 -11.12 13.94 -3.84
N VAL A 102 -10.71 12.88 -3.14
CA VAL A 102 -9.31 12.65 -2.75
C VAL A 102 -8.54 11.93 -3.86
N PHE A 103 -9.08 10.83 -4.40
CA PHE A 103 -8.33 9.98 -5.34
C PHE A 103 -8.28 10.53 -6.76
N ILE A 104 -9.33 11.23 -7.21
CA ILE A 104 -9.35 11.80 -8.58
C ILE A 104 -8.26 12.88 -8.75
N PRO A 105 -8.13 13.92 -7.91
CA PRO A 105 -7.09 14.94 -8.08
C PRO A 105 -5.67 14.36 -8.02
N VAL A 106 -5.42 13.40 -7.13
CA VAL A 106 -4.12 12.73 -7.01
C VAL A 106 -3.73 12.03 -8.32
N SER A 107 -4.71 11.55 -9.10
CA SER A 107 -4.49 10.91 -10.40
C SER A 107 -4.00 11.86 -11.49
N PHE A 108 -4.10 13.18 -11.30
CA PHE A 108 -3.63 14.20 -12.23
C PHE A 108 -2.26 14.79 -11.87
N MET A 109 -1.61 14.25 -10.83
CA MET A 109 -0.25 14.67 -10.49
C MET A 109 0.71 14.34 -11.64
N GLY A 110 1.62 15.27 -11.95
CA GLY A 110 2.67 15.11 -12.95
C GLY A 110 3.95 14.50 -12.39
N GLY A 111 4.90 14.21 -13.28
CA GLY A 111 6.22 13.68 -12.94
C GLY A 111 6.20 12.17 -12.65
N THR A 112 7.33 11.70 -12.13
CA THR A 112 7.54 10.27 -11.83
C THR A 112 6.53 9.74 -10.80
N ALA A 113 6.34 10.48 -9.74
CA ALA A 113 5.34 10.18 -8.71
C ALA A 113 3.92 10.11 -9.32
N GLY A 114 3.62 10.99 -10.27
CA GLY A 114 2.33 11.04 -10.94
C GLY A 114 1.98 9.75 -11.69
N THR A 115 2.96 9.06 -12.28
CA THR A 115 2.73 7.78 -12.96
C THR A 115 2.21 6.72 -11.97
N PHE A 116 2.78 6.66 -10.77
CA PHE A 116 2.34 5.75 -9.71
C PHE A 116 0.98 6.16 -9.15
N TYR A 117 0.82 7.41 -8.78
CA TYR A 117 -0.42 7.92 -8.22
C TYR A 117 -1.60 7.86 -9.19
N ARG A 118 -1.36 8.03 -10.49
CA ARG A 118 -2.39 7.91 -11.52
C ARG A 118 -2.97 6.50 -11.57
N GLN A 119 -2.12 5.47 -11.60
CA GLN A 119 -2.59 4.09 -11.64
C GLN A 119 -3.32 3.69 -10.35
N PHE A 120 -2.74 4.02 -9.21
CA PHE A 120 -3.34 3.75 -7.90
C PHE A 120 -4.64 4.52 -7.70
N GLY A 121 -4.63 5.84 -7.90
CA GLY A 121 -5.76 6.73 -7.65
C GLY A 121 -6.96 6.47 -8.55
N LEU A 122 -6.74 6.27 -9.88
CA LEU A 122 -7.82 5.92 -10.79
C LEU A 122 -8.41 4.54 -10.48
N THR A 123 -7.58 3.56 -10.16
CA THR A 123 -8.07 2.23 -9.74
C THR A 123 -8.96 2.34 -8.51
N MET A 124 -8.53 3.10 -7.50
CA MET A 124 -9.32 3.36 -6.29
C MET A 124 -10.61 4.10 -6.60
N ALA A 125 -10.57 5.17 -7.39
CA ALA A 125 -11.76 5.96 -7.74
C ALA A 125 -12.80 5.11 -8.49
N ILE A 126 -12.36 4.26 -9.44
CA ILE A 126 -13.24 3.34 -10.16
C ILE A 126 -13.86 2.32 -9.22
N ALA A 127 -13.06 1.69 -8.36
CA ALA A 127 -13.54 0.69 -7.41
C ALA A 127 -14.56 1.28 -6.42
N ILE A 128 -14.30 2.48 -5.90
CA ILE A 128 -15.21 3.19 -4.99
C ILE A 128 -16.53 3.56 -5.72
N GLY A 129 -16.44 4.05 -6.95
CA GLY A 129 -17.64 4.36 -7.75
C GLY A 129 -18.49 3.13 -8.03
N LEU A 130 -17.88 2.00 -8.34
CA LEU A 130 -18.59 0.73 -8.52
C LEU A 130 -19.14 0.16 -7.20
N SER A 131 -18.43 0.38 -6.08
CA SER A 131 -18.93 0.05 -4.74
C SER A 131 -20.22 0.78 -4.44
N ALA A 132 -20.26 2.09 -4.64
CA ALA A 132 -21.44 2.89 -4.42
C ALA A 132 -22.60 2.46 -5.31
N LEU A 133 -22.34 2.15 -6.58
CA LEU A 133 -23.35 1.63 -7.50
C LEU A 133 -23.92 0.30 -7.00
N ASN A 134 -23.08 -0.61 -6.52
CA ASN A 134 -23.51 -1.87 -5.92
C ASN A 134 -24.29 -1.63 -4.62
N ALA A 135 -23.85 -0.73 -3.76
CA ALA A 135 -24.52 -0.41 -2.51
C ALA A 135 -25.91 0.22 -2.72
N LEU A 136 -26.08 1.01 -3.78
CA LEU A 136 -27.35 1.64 -4.12
C LEU A 136 -28.30 0.73 -4.92
N THR A 137 -27.80 -0.32 -5.56
CA THR A 137 -28.62 -1.18 -6.44
C THR A 137 -28.60 -2.64 -6.03
N LEU A 138 -27.44 -3.28 -6.07
CA LEU A 138 -27.29 -4.72 -5.83
C LEU A 138 -27.56 -5.09 -4.37
N SER A 139 -26.96 -4.39 -3.41
CA SER A 139 -27.08 -4.73 -1.99
C SER A 139 -28.52 -4.63 -1.48
N PRO A 140 -29.30 -3.57 -1.74
CA PRO A 140 -30.70 -3.53 -1.31
C PRO A 140 -31.58 -4.54 -2.04
N ALA A 141 -31.30 -4.86 -3.30
CA ALA A 141 -32.02 -5.91 -4.02
C ALA A 141 -31.76 -7.29 -3.41
N LEU A 142 -30.50 -7.60 -3.06
CA LEU A 142 -30.15 -8.84 -2.36
C LEU A 142 -30.76 -8.90 -0.95
N CYS A 143 -30.79 -7.79 -0.22
CA CYS A 143 -31.49 -7.68 1.07
C CYS A 143 -32.98 -8.03 0.92
N ALA A 144 -33.65 -7.46 -0.08
CA ALA A 144 -35.07 -7.71 -0.33
C ALA A 144 -35.35 -9.18 -0.66
N ILE A 145 -34.38 -9.91 -1.26
CA ILE A 145 -34.55 -11.31 -1.68
C ILE A 145 -34.17 -12.28 -0.55
N PHE A 146 -33.06 -12.03 0.13
CA PHE A 146 -32.47 -13.00 1.06
C PHE A 146 -32.90 -12.82 2.50
N LEU A 147 -33.19 -11.59 2.93
CA LEU A 147 -33.57 -11.33 4.30
C LEU A 147 -35.03 -11.73 4.53
N LYS A 148 -35.32 -12.17 5.74
CA LYS A 148 -36.69 -12.48 6.20
C LYS A 148 -37.00 -11.63 7.41
N PRO A 149 -38.31 -11.20 7.55
CA PRO A 149 -38.77 -10.60 8.78
C PRO A 149 -38.52 -11.53 9.96
N HIS A 150 -38.27 -10.96 11.13
CA HIS A 150 -38.19 -11.72 12.37
C HIS A 150 -39.63 -12.20 12.70
N ASP A 151 -39.97 -13.45 12.31
CA ASP A 151 -41.14 -14.10 12.87
C ASP A 151 -40.83 -14.44 14.33
N GLU A 152 -41.63 -13.95 15.24
CA GLU A 152 -41.57 -14.22 16.70
C GLU A 152 -41.85 -15.69 17.07
N GLU A 153 -41.75 -16.62 16.15
CA GLU A 153 -41.79 -18.03 16.49
C GLU A 153 -40.54 -18.42 17.28
N HIS A 154 -40.73 -18.59 18.57
CA HIS A 154 -39.82 -19.26 19.51
C HIS A 154 -39.40 -20.62 18.96
N LYS A 155 -38.40 -20.66 18.07
CA LYS A 155 -37.68 -21.90 17.82
C LYS A 155 -36.79 -22.15 19.02
N GLU A 156 -37.11 -23.19 19.78
CA GLU A 156 -36.29 -23.76 20.81
C GLU A 156 -34.81 -23.76 20.34
N LYS A 157 -33.99 -22.92 20.97
CA LYS A 157 -32.56 -22.81 20.66
C LYS A 157 -31.92 -24.12 21.06
N LYS A 158 -31.74 -25.05 20.11
CA LYS A 158 -30.86 -26.19 20.32
C LYS A 158 -29.50 -25.66 20.78
N THR A 159 -29.03 -26.12 21.94
CA THR A 159 -27.73 -25.75 22.52
C THR A 159 -26.60 -26.34 21.70
N THR A 160 -26.30 -25.72 20.59
CA THR A 160 -25.17 -26.03 19.72
C THR A 160 -23.95 -25.20 20.17
N PHE A 161 -22.75 -25.68 19.97
CA PHE A 161 -21.50 -24.98 20.28
C PHE A 161 -21.51 -23.53 19.71
N ILE A 162 -22.03 -23.34 18.50
CA ILE A 162 -22.19 -22.03 17.84
C ILE A 162 -23.13 -21.12 18.65
N SER A 163 -24.24 -21.64 19.18
CA SER A 163 -25.16 -20.87 20.02
C SER A 163 -24.52 -20.38 21.31
N ARG A 164 -23.66 -21.19 21.94
CA ARG A 164 -22.88 -20.77 23.12
C ARG A 164 -21.88 -19.68 22.79
N PHE A 165 -21.21 -19.80 21.64
CA PHE A 165 -20.29 -18.78 21.17
C PHE A 165 -21.01 -17.45 20.94
N HIS A 166 -22.16 -17.44 20.22
CA HIS A 166 -22.95 -16.24 19.98
C HIS A 166 -23.43 -15.59 21.29
N THR A 167 -23.90 -16.38 22.24
CA THR A 167 -24.35 -15.85 23.55
C THR A 167 -23.20 -15.21 24.33
N SER A 168 -22.04 -15.84 24.35
CA SER A 168 -20.84 -15.29 25.02
C SER A 168 -20.32 -14.04 24.31
N PHE A 169 -20.32 -14.04 22.97
CA PHE A 169 -19.93 -12.89 22.17
C PHE A 169 -20.85 -11.69 22.41
N ASN A 170 -22.18 -11.91 22.36
CA ASN A 170 -23.16 -10.85 22.59
C ASN A 170 -23.04 -10.28 24.01
N ALA A 171 -22.86 -11.10 25.02
CA ALA A 171 -22.67 -10.64 26.40
C ALA A 171 -21.39 -9.80 26.56
N ALA A 172 -20.29 -10.19 25.90
CA ALA A 172 -19.07 -9.41 25.86
C ALA A 172 -19.24 -8.09 25.10
N TYR A 173 -19.93 -8.12 23.96
CA TYR A 173 -20.26 -6.94 23.17
C TYR A 173 -21.12 -5.95 23.92
N ASP A 174 -22.19 -6.41 24.58
CA ASP A 174 -23.08 -5.56 25.40
C ASP A 174 -22.35 -4.90 26.55
N SER A 175 -21.45 -5.64 27.20
CA SER A 175 -20.58 -5.09 28.26
C SER A 175 -19.65 -4.00 27.72
N LEU A 176 -19.04 -4.22 26.53
CA LEU A 176 -18.20 -3.23 25.86
C LEU A 176 -19.02 -1.99 25.46
N LEU A 177 -20.20 -2.21 24.90
CA LEU A 177 -21.12 -1.14 24.48
C LEU A 177 -21.55 -0.26 25.67
N ALA A 178 -21.84 -0.88 26.82
CA ALA A 178 -22.18 -0.15 28.04
C ALA A 178 -21.02 0.72 28.53
N LYS A 179 -19.78 0.22 28.48
CA LYS A 179 -18.57 1.00 28.78
C LYS A 179 -18.36 2.13 27.80
N TYR A 180 -18.51 1.85 26.51
CA TYR A 180 -18.39 2.86 25.45
C TYR A 180 -19.42 3.98 25.61
N LYS A 181 -20.69 3.67 25.82
CA LYS A 181 -21.75 4.67 26.08
C LYS A 181 -21.38 5.58 27.26
N LYS A 182 -20.86 5.01 28.36
CA LYS A 182 -20.42 5.78 29.53
C LYS A 182 -19.25 6.72 29.19
N GLN A 183 -18.29 6.25 28.40
CA GLN A 183 -17.16 7.06 27.96
C GLN A 183 -17.61 8.20 27.03
N VAL A 184 -18.48 7.92 26.06
CA VAL A 184 -19.01 8.93 25.15
C VAL A 184 -19.73 10.04 25.94
N VAL A 185 -20.60 9.69 26.88
CA VAL A 185 -21.29 10.67 27.74
C VAL A 185 -20.27 11.50 28.54
N PHE A 186 -19.23 10.87 29.08
CA PHE A 186 -18.16 11.58 29.80
C PHE A 186 -17.46 12.61 28.90
N PHE A 187 -17.10 12.25 27.67
CA PHE A 187 -16.43 13.17 26.72
C PHE A 187 -17.36 14.29 26.25
N ILE A 188 -18.65 14.02 26.07
CA ILE A 188 -19.65 15.04 25.71
C ILE A 188 -19.76 16.07 26.85
N GLN A 189 -19.79 15.62 28.10
CA GLN A 189 -19.86 16.50 29.27
C GLN A 189 -18.56 17.29 29.49
N LYS A 190 -17.40 16.71 29.20
CA LYS A 190 -16.07 17.31 29.37
C LYS A 190 -15.52 17.86 28.05
N LYS A 191 -16.25 18.82 27.44
CA LYS A 191 -15.91 19.41 26.12
C LYS A 191 -14.43 19.86 26.02
N TRP A 192 -13.91 20.53 27.03
CA TRP A 192 -12.53 21.01 27.04
C TRP A 192 -11.51 19.86 27.02
N LEU A 193 -11.81 18.75 27.69
CA LEU A 193 -10.95 17.56 27.64
C LEU A 193 -10.95 16.95 26.22
N SER A 194 -12.10 16.87 25.57
CA SER A 194 -12.23 16.38 24.21
C SER A 194 -11.43 17.25 23.22
N PHE A 195 -11.57 18.58 23.32
CA PHE A 195 -10.76 19.50 22.52
C PHE A 195 -9.26 19.40 22.82
N GLY A 196 -8.88 19.21 24.09
CA GLY A 196 -7.49 19.00 24.48
C GLY A 196 -6.88 17.74 23.88
N ILE A 197 -7.63 16.63 23.83
CA ILE A 197 -7.19 15.38 23.20
C ILE A 197 -7.00 15.58 21.69
N VAL A 198 -7.97 16.20 21.00
CA VAL A 198 -7.86 16.47 19.56
C VAL A 198 -6.66 17.40 19.28
N ALA A 199 -6.49 18.46 20.04
CA ALA A 199 -5.33 19.35 19.90
C ALA A 199 -4.01 18.61 20.15
N GLY A 200 -3.97 17.73 21.15
CA GLY A 200 -2.81 16.86 21.42
C GLY A 200 -2.50 15.91 20.25
N CYS A 201 -3.51 15.28 19.68
CA CYS A 201 -3.33 14.43 18.49
C CYS A 201 -2.81 15.22 17.28
N ILE A 202 -3.33 16.45 17.07
CA ILE A 202 -2.84 17.33 15.98
C ILE A 202 -1.39 17.74 16.24
N ALA A 203 -1.03 18.10 17.48
CA ALA A 203 0.34 18.45 17.83
C ALA A 203 1.32 17.28 17.60
N VAL A 204 0.93 16.06 18.00
CA VAL A 204 1.70 14.84 17.73
C VAL A 204 1.81 14.58 16.23
N LEU A 205 0.74 14.75 15.46
CA LEU A 205 0.76 14.60 14.02
C LEU A 205 1.75 15.56 13.36
N VAL A 206 1.67 16.85 13.70
CA VAL A 206 2.58 17.88 13.17
C VAL A 206 4.04 17.56 13.54
N PHE A 207 4.29 17.16 14.78
CA PHE A 207 5.61 16.74 15.23
C PHE A 207 6.15 15.56 14.43
N LEU A 208 5.34 14.51 14.24
CA LEU A 208 5.74 13.33 13.47
C LEU A 208 5.98 13.67 12.01
N MET A 209 5.18 14.55 11.41
CA MET A 209 5.40 15.00 10.02
C MET A 209 6.73 15.76 9.84
N GLN A 210 7.22 16.45 10.88
CA GLN A 210 8.51 17.14 10.81
C GLN A 210 9.71 16.21 11.03
N VAL A 211 9.53 15.16 11.83
CA VAL A 211 10.61 14.22 12.18
C VAL A 211 10.71 13.07 11.18
N THR A 212 9.59 12.69 10.55
CA THR A 212 9.58 11.57 9.60
C THR A 212 10.19 12.01 8.26
N PRO A 213 11.23 11.34 7.76
CA PRO A 213 11.80 11.64 6.45
C PRO A 213 10.75 11.45 5.35
N THR A 214 10.66 12.43 4.45
CA THR A 214 9.73 12.40 3.32
C THR A 214 10.43 11.82 2.10
N GLY A 215 9.82 10.85 1.44
CA GLY A 215 10.32 10.23 0.21
C GLY A 215 9.17 9.50 -0.50
N MET A 216 9.31 9.31 -1.82
CA MET A 216 8.31 8.59 -2.61
C MET A 216 8.37 7.07 -2.35
N VAL A 217 9.58 6.55 -2.27
CA VAL A 217 9.88 5.16 -1.90
C VAL A 217 11.02 5.20 -0.89
N PRO A 218 10.87 4.61 0.30
CA PRO A 218 11.97 4.54 1.25
C PRO A 218 13.10 3.72 0.65
N ASN A 219 14.34 4.12 0.94
CA ASN A 219 15.52 3.33 0.56
C ASN A 219 15.50 2.02 1.33
N GLU A 220 15.44 0.93 0.62
CA GLU A 220 15.47 -0.42 1.18
C GLU A 220 16.80 -1.09 0.83
N ASP A 221 17.28 -1.95 1.72
CA ASP A 221 18.43 -2.79 1.44
C ASP A 221 18.04 -3.92 0.49
N THR A 222 18.29 -3.72 -0.82
CA THR A 222 18.01 -4.73 -1.85
C THR A 222 19.05 -5.86 -1.88
N GLY A 223 20.08 -5.80 -1.03
CA GLY A 223 21.19 -6.74 -1.06
C GLY A 223 22.08 -6.62 -2.30
N THR A 224 21.92 -5.55 -3.09
CA THR A 224 22.70 -5.33 -4.32
C THR A 224 23.41 -3.99 -4.26
N ILE A 225 24.68 -3.98 -4.61
CA ILE A 225 25.51 -2.76 -4.75
C ILE A 225 26.02 -2.71 -6.18
N MET A 226 25.95 -1.55 -6.79
CA MET A 226 26.57 -1.26 -8.08
C MET A 226 27.89 -0.52 -7.88
N GLY A 227 28.88 -0.83 -8.69
CA GLY A 227 30.16 -0.13 -8.74
C GLY A 227 30.40 0.44 -10.13
N ALA A 228 30.91 1.65 -10.20
CA ALA A 228 31.40 2.27 -11.43
C ALA A 228 32.85 2.65 -11.28
N VAL A 229 33.68 2.26 -12.26
CA VAL A 229 35.08 2.58 -12.34
C VAL A 229 35.33 3.38 -13.60
N THR A 230 35.88 4.57 -13.45
CA THR A 230 36.18 5.49 -14.55
C THR A 230 37.66 5.87 -14.52
N LEU A 231 38.36 5.57 -15.60
CA LEU A 231 39.73 5.95 -15.81
C LEU A 231 39.84 7.21 -16.70
N PRO A 232 40.97 7.90 -16.73
CA PRO A 232 41.16 9.04 -17.63
C PRO A 232 40.87 8.68 -19.10
N PRO A 233 40.32 9.62 -19.89
CA PRO A 233 40.10 9.40 -21.31
C PRO A 233 41.38 8.96 -22.05
N GLY A 234 41.22 8.00 -22.98
CA GLY A 234 42.38 7.45 -23.72
C GLY A 234 43.08 6.26 -23.04
N THR A 235 42.63 5.84 -21.87
CA THR A 235 43.14 4.63 -21.22
C THR A 235 42.78 3.37 -22.01
N SER A 236 43.73 2.45 -22.19
CA SER A 236 43.49 1.17 -22.86
C SER A 236 42.64 0.23 -22.00
N GLN A 237 41.91 -0.66 -22.66
CA GLN A 237 41.08 -1.66 -21.98
C GLN A 237 41.89 -2.59 -21.06
N GLU A 238 43.15 -2.90 -21.43
CA GLU A 238 44.06 -3.69 -20.59
C GLU A 238 44.34 -3.01 -19.27
N ARG A 239 44.64 -1.71 -19.31
CA ARG A 239 44.86 -0.92 -18.09
C ARG A 239 43.62 -0.86 -17.22
N THR A 240 42.44 -0.71 -17.84
CA THR A 240 41.15 -0.75 -17.14
C THR A 240 40.95 -2.10 -16.46
N TYR A 241 41.27 -3.19 -17.15
CA TYR A 241 41.19 -4.55 -16.59
C TYR A 241 42.11 -4.74 -15.37
N GLU A 242 43.34 -4.23 -15.40
CA GLU A 242 44.24 -4.27 -14.23
C GLU A 242 43.67 -3.56 -13.02
N VAL A 243 43.09 -2.38 -13.22
CA VAL A 243 42.45 -1.61 -12.14
C VAL A 243 41.21 -2.33 -11.62
N MET A 244 40.42 -2.87 -12.54
CA MET A 244 39.20 -3.66 -12.17
C MET A 244 39.60 -4.88 -11.32
N ASN A 245 40.67 -5.59 -11.63
CA ASN A 245 41.13 -6.72 -10.82
C ASN A 245 41.57 -6.32 -9.41
N LYS A 246 42.15 -5.12 -9.23
CA LYS A 246 42.48 -4.60 -7.89
C LYS A 246 41.20 -4.33 -7.08
N VAL A 247 40.21 -3.71 -7.72
CA VAL A 247 38.90 -3.43 -7.09
C VAL A 247 38.17 -4.75 -6.81
N ASP A 248 38.18 -5.71 -7.73
CA ASP A 248 37.61 -7.03 -7.56
C ASP A 248 38.12 -7.77 -6.33
N SER A 249 39.47 -7.74 -6.17
CA SER A 249 40.14 -8.36 -5.01
C SER A 249 39.71 -7.70 -3.69
N LEU A 250 39.51 -6.39 -3.70
CA LEU A 250 39.01 -5.64 -2.55
C LEU A 250 37.58 -6.01 -2.19
N ILE A 251 36.69 -6.16 -3.20
CA ILE A 251 35.31 -6.59 -3.03
C ILE A 251 35.25 -8.03 -2.52
N ALA A 252 36.09 -8.92 -3.08
CA ALA A 252 36.19 -10.32 -2.66
C ALA A 252 36.53 -10.52 -1.19
N ALA A 253 37.32 -9.59 -0.64
CA ALA A 253 37.75 -9.64 0.75
C ALA A 253 36.65 -9.23 1.77
N ASP A 254 35.50 -8.74 1.30
CA ASP A 254 34.42 -8.32 2.19
C ASP A 254 33.54 -9.50 2.56
N PRO A 255 33.35 -9.80 3.86
CA PRO A 255 32.60 -10.97 4.31
C PRO A 255 31.09 -10.88 4.04
N ALA A 256 30.56 -9.68 3.75
CA ALA A 256 29.16 -9.47 3.42
C ALA A 256 28.83 -9.81 1.96
N VAL A 257 29.85 -9.95 1.09
CA VAL A 257 29.65 -10.23 -0.34
C VAL A 257 29.43 -11.72 -0.56
N GLU A 258 28.36 -12.07 -1.25
CA GLU A 258 28.04 -13.43 -1.71
C GLU A 258 28.65 -13.70 -3.08
N SER A 259 28.34 -12.83 -4.03
CA SER A 259 28.80 -12.94 -5.40
C SER A 259 29.06 -11.57 -6.02
N ARG A 260 29.86 -11.54 -7.07
CA ARG A 260 30.21 -10.31 -7.78
C ARG A 260 30.43 -10.58 -9.27
N THR A 261 30.04 -9.63 -10.08
CA THR A 261 30.25 -9.65 -11.54
C THR A 261 30.95 -8.37 -11.94
N ALA A 262 32.05 -8.48 -12.68
CA ALA A 262 32.79 -7.36 -13.23
C ALA A 262 32.56 -7.29 -14.75
N VAL A 263 32.31 -6.09 -15.26
CA VAL A 263 32.13 -5.81 -16.68
C VAL A 263 33.13 -4.71 -17.08
N VAL A 264 34.02 -5.00 -18.02
CA VAL A 264 34.97 -4.05 -18.54
C VAL A 264 34.46 -3.46 -19.87
N GLY A 265 34.65 -2.17 -20.07
CA GLY A 265 34.17 -1.46 -21.26
C GLY A 265 32.78 -0.88 -21.15
N PHE A 266 32.17 -0.97 -19.97
CA PHE A 266 30.82 -0.42 -19.71
C PHE A 266 30.75 0.20 -18.31
N SER A 267 30.07 1.33 -18.20
CA SER A 267 29.73 1.97 -16.92
C SER A 267 28.25 2.34 -16.90
N PHE A 268 27.60 2.09 -15.76
CA PHE A 268 26.22 2.50 -15.54
C PHE A 268 26.03 4.03 -15.60
N ILE A 269 27.11 4.80 -15.34
CA ILE A 269 27.10 6.26 -15.32
C ILE A 269 27.71 6.83 -16.59
N GLY A 270 28.89 6.31 -17.01
CA GLY A 270 29.68 6.86 -18.12
C GLY A 270 29.36 6.29 -19.51
N GLY A 271 28.53 5.23 -19.59
CA GLY A 271 28.20 4.57 -20.85
C GLY A 271 29.25 3.53 -21.29
N GLN A 272 29.50 3.46 -22.62
CA GLN A 272 30.42 2.48 -23.19
C GLN A 272 31.75 3.11 -23.58
N GLY A 273 32.85 2.44 -23.28
CA GLY A 273 34.22 2.88 -23.67
C GLY A 273 35.30 2.07 -22.97
N PRO A 274 36.53 2.06 -23.52
CA PRO A 274 37.67 1.27 -23.02
C PRO A 274 38.11 1.67 -21.61
N SER A 275 37.86 2.93 -21.21
CA SER A 275 38.24 3.50 -19.91
C SER A 275 37.19 3.28 -18.81
N TYR A 276 36.14 2.50 -19.08
CA TYR A 276 35.04 2.27 -18.14
C TYR A 276 34.99 0.82 -17.65
N GLY A 277 34.54 0.65 -16.41
CA GLY A 277 34.24 -0.64 -15.84
C GLY A 277 33.09 -0.55 -14.85
N SER A 278 32.39 -1.66 -14.64
CA SER A 278 31.28 -1.74 -13.68
C SER A 278 31.36 -3.02 -12.88
N PHE A 279 30.82 -2.95 -11.69
CA PHE A 279 30.56 -4.09 -10.82
C PHE A 279 29.07 -4.21 -10.49
N ILE A 280 28.58 -5.44 -10.41
CA ILE A 280 27.33 -5.80 -9.78
C ILE A 280 27.71 -6.73 -8.62
N ILE A 281 27.44 -6.31 -7.41
CA ILE A 281 27.83 -6.98 -6.17
C ILE A 281 26.54 -7.42 -5.48
N LYS A 282 26.41 -8.72 -5.25
CA LYS A 282 25.33 -9.28 -4.46
C LYS A 282 25.82 -9.56 -3.06
N LEU A 283 25.14 -9.05 -2.08
CA LEU A 283 25.39 -9.33 -0.67
C LEU A 283 24.67 -10.61 -0.26
N LYS A 284 25.15 -11.23 0.82
CA LYS A 284 24.47 -12.38 1.45
C LYS A 284 23.03 -12.03 1.86
N ASP A 285 22.20 -13.03 2.09
CA ASP A 285 20.84 -12.81 2.57
C ASP A 285 20.83 -12.09 3.93
N TRP A 286 19.74 -11.38 4.23
CA TRP A 286 19.63 -10.56 5.46
C TRP A 286 19.80 -11.37 6.74
N GLU A 287 19.39 -12.66 6.74
CA GLU A 287 19.54 -13.58 7.88
C GLU A 287 21.02 -13.89 8.19
N ASP A 288 21.88 -13.87 7.16
CA ASP A 288 23.31 -14.16 7.25
C ASP A 288 24.17 -12.91 7.44
N ARG A 289 23.55 -11.71 7.50
CA ARG A 289 24.24 -10.43 7.69
C ARG A 289 23.94 -9.83 9.06
N SER A 290 24.95 -9.23 9.69
CA SER A 290 24.74 -8.41 10.88
C SER A 290 24.16 -7.03 10.51
N MET A 291 23.58 -6.32 11.49
CA MET A 291 23.10 -4.93 11.29
C MET A 291 24.19 -3.97 10.80
N MET A 292 25.47 -4.26 11.08
CA MET A 292 26.61 -3.50 10.58
C MET A 292 27.03 -3.86 9.14
N GLN A 293 26.36 -4.80 8.50
CA GLN A 293 26.56 -5.24 7.12
C GLN A 293 25.39 -4.87 6.21
N ASN A 294 24.66 -3.81 6.57
CA ASN A 294 23.67 -3.20 5.70
C ASN A 294 24.37 -2.66 4.43
N SER A 295 23.65 -2.65 3.28
CA SER A 295 24.18 -2.19 1.99
C SER A 295 24.84 -0.81 2.08
N ASP A 296 24.25 0.14 2.82
CA ASP A 296 24.78 1.50 3.00
C ASP A 296 26.14 1.53 3.71
N ILE A 297 26.31 0.70 4.72
CA ILE A 297 27.57 0.59 5.46
C ILE A 297 28.63 -0.12 4.61
N VAL A 298 28.23 -1.17 3.89
CA VAL A 298 29.13 -1.96 3.04
C VAL A 298 29.64 -1.12 1.89
N TYR A 299 28.76 -0.43 1.12
CA TYR A 299 29.27 0.38 0.01
C TYR A 299 30.11 1.56 0.49
N GLY A 300 29.78 2.18 1.61
CA GLY A 300 30.61 3.22 2.22
C GLY A 300 31.98 2.71 2.61
N SER A 301 32.09 1.51 3.18
CA SER A 301 33.35 0.87 3.52
C SER A 301 34.19 0.49 2.29
N LEU A 302 33.52 -0.06 1.25
CA LEU A 302 34.15 -0.38 -0.03
C LEU A 302 34.70 0.88 -0.71
N PHE A 303 33.93 1.97 -0.72
CA PHE A 303 34.32 3.26 -1.25
C PHE A 303 35.58 3.78 -0.55
N MET A 304 35.58 3.81 0.78
CA MET A 304 36.74 4.29 1.55
C MET A 304 38.01 3.45 1.33
N ARG A 305 37.86 2.12 1.21
CA ARG A 305 38.97 1.21 0.92
C ARG A 305 39.50 1.35 -0.51
N ALA A 306 38.58 1.50 -1.49
CA ALA A 306 38.93 1.69 -2.89
C ALA A 306 39.72 2.99 -3.09
N GLN A 307 39.36 4.09 -2.49
CA GLN A 307 40.05 5.38 -2.54
C GLN A 307 41.51 5.30 -2.03
N LYS A 308 41.79 4.40 -1.10
CA LYS A 308 43.16 4.19 -0.59
C LYS A 308 44.04 3.38 -1.54
N ILE A 309 43.47 2.43 -2.28
CA ILE A 309 44.20 1.47 -3.10
C ILE A 309 44.30 1.94 -4.56
N VAL A 310 43.23 2.55 -5.08
CA VAL A 310 43.14 2.98 -6.48
C VAL A 310 43.22 4.50 -6.54
N LYS A 311 44.36 5.02 -7.04
CA LYS A 311 44.59 6.46 -7.22
C LYS A 311 44.44 6.92 -8.67
N ASP A 312 44.55 5.97 -9.58
CA ASP A 312 44.58 6.23 -11.03
C ASP A 312 43.20 6.18 -11.68
N ALA A 313 42.14 5.90 -10.91
CA ALA A 313 40.77 5.82 -11.38
C ALA A 313 39.79 6.34 -10.33
N GLN A 314 38.68 6.83 -10.79
CA GLN A 314 37.54 7.15 -9.94
C GLN A 314 36.68 5.88 -9.75
N VAL A 315 36.54 5.46 -8.49
CA VAL A 315 35.73 4.30 -8.11
C VAL A 315 34.55 4.79 -7.27
N LEU A 316 33.34 4.53 -7.72
CA LEU A 316 32.13 4.87 -7.03
C LEU A 316 31.34 3.59 -6.75
N PHE A 317 30.74 3.51 -5.57
CA PHE A 317 29.77 2.48 -5.23
C PHE A 317 28.44 3.13 -4.85
N PHE A 318 27.34 2.55 -5.28
CA PHE A 318 26.00 3.04 -5.00
C PHE A 318 24.99 1.88 -5.02
N THR A 319 23.85 2.09 -4.40
CA THR A 319 22.74 1.14 -4.48
C THR A 319 21.92 1.40 -5.74
N PRO A 320 21.35 0.35 -6.38
CA PRO A 320 20.47 0.54 -7.51
C PRO A 320 19.25 1.39 -7.11
N PRO A 321 18.72 2.20 -8.04
CA PRO A 321 17.52 2.99 -7.74
C PRO A 321 16.35 2.08 -7.42
N MET A 322 15.53 2.46 -6.43
CA MET A 322 14.35 1.68 -6.02
C MET A 322 13.30 1.58 -7.13
N ILE A 323 13.31 2.53 -8.08
CA ILE A 323 12.43 2.54 -9.24
C ILE A 323 13.28 2.38 -10.50
N PRO A 324 13.26 1.20 -11.14
CA PRO A 324 14.01 0.98 -12.38
C PRO A 324 13.63 1.98 -13.47
N GLY A 325 14.64 2.53 -14.14
CA GLY A 325 14.44 3.41 -15.30
C GLY A 325 14.35 4.91 -14.99
N TYR A 326 14.47 5.32 -13.73
CA TYR A 326 14.39 6.75 -13.37
C TYR A 326 15.75 7.41 -13.13
N SER A 327 16.76 6.66 -12.75
CA SER A 327 18.12 7.15 -12.52
C SER A 327 19.07 5.96 -12.50
N ALA A 328 20.35 6.21 -12.72
CA ALA A 328 21.40 5.22 -12.50
C ALA A 328 21.73 5.09 -11.00
N SER A 329 21.42 6.11 -10.21
CA SER A 329 21.59 6.16 -8.76
C SER A 329 20.36 6.81 -8.11
N SER A 330 20.21 6.64 -6.81
CA SER A 330 19.12 7.28 -6.02
C SER A 330 19.34 8.77 -5.78
N ASP A 331 20.45 9.33 -6.27
CA ASP A 331 20.89 10.70 -6.04
C ASP A 331 20.63 11.64 -7.22
N ILE A 332 21.03 12.91 -7.05
CA ILE A 332 20.92 13.93 -8.11
C ILE A 332 22.03 13.73 -9.13
N GLU A 333 21.66 13.50 -10.39
CA GLU A 333 22.58 13.41 -11.51
C GLU A 333 22.62 14.74 -12.28
N LEU A 334 23.81 15.30 -12.42
CA LEU A 334 24.10 16.49 -13.20
C LEU A 334 25.05 16.16 -14.33
N ASN A 335 24.58 16.19 -15.55
CA ASN A 335 25.42 16.03 -16.75
C ASN A 335 25.87 17.41 -17.28
N MET A 336 27.14 17.73 -17.09
CA MET A 336 27.77 18.90 -17.69
C MET A 336 28.40 18.52 -19.02
N GLN A 337 27.92 19.14 -20.09
CA GLN A 337 28.46 18.96 -21.43
C GLN A 337 29.16 20.22 -21.89
N ASP A 338 30.45 20.15 -22.18
CA ASP A 338 31.15 21.21 -22.88
C ASP A 338 30.80 21.19 -24.38
N LYS A 339 30.15 22.26 -24.86
CA LYS A 339 29.76 22.42 -26.27
C LYS A 339 30.77 23.19 -27.07
N THR A 340 31.84 23.69 -26.44
CA THR A 340 32.85 24.53 -27.11
C THR A 340 33.93 23.72 -27.78
N GLY A 341 34.09 22.42 -27.50
CA GLY A 341 35.02 21.50 -28.18
C GLY A 341 36.50 21.88 -27.98
N GLY A 342 36.81 22.48 -26.81
CA GLY A 342 38.14 22.81 -26.42
C GLY A 342 38.85 21.70 -25.69
#